data_f6071d31559dbb92b5dbfe6c5295a43a
#
_entry.id   f6071d31559dbb92b5dbfe6c5295a43a
#
_cell.length_a   1.000
_cell.length_b   1.000
_cell.length_c   1.000
_cell.angle_alpha   90.00
_cell.angle_beta   90.00
_cell.angle_gamma   90.00
#
_symmetry.space_group_name_H-M   'P 1'
#
loop_
_entity.id
_entity.type
_entity.pdbx_description
1 polymer ?
#
loop_
_entity_poly.entity_id
_entity_poly.type
_entity_poly.pdbx_seq_one_letter_code
_entity_poly.pdbx_strand_id
1 'polypeptide(L)'
;MTSPEISKISWGSMKVGGQVYKDCKVWPGGSRAWDWRETGTEHYPGVQPADLEEVVKKGVKTLVIGRGMTETLQVPAATLEYIKSQGVDPLVFQTEKAVKEYNSLVSQGARVGGVFHSTC
;
A
#
# COMPACT_ATOMS: atom_id res chain seq x y z
N MET A 1 6.58 -12.26 12.11
CA MET A 1 5.21 -11.72 12.16
C MET A 1 4.56 -11.78 10.79
N THR A 2 3.27 -12.03 10.73
CA THR A 2 2.55 -12.03 9.48
C THR A 2 1.95 -10.64 9.22
N SER A 3 1.76 -10.33 7.95
CA SER A 3 1.08 -9.11 7.54
C SER A 3 -0.44 -9.30 7.69
N PRO A 4 -1.18 -8.28 8.13
CA PRO A 4 -2.63 -8.43 8.30
C PRO A 4 -3.34 -8.49 6.96
N GLU A 5 -4.36 -9.35 6.88
CA GLU A 5 -5.20 -9.45 5.70
C GLU A 5 -6.14 -8.25 5.62
N ILE A 6 -6.42 -7.80 4.39
CA ILE A 6 -7.44 -6.78 4.15
C ILE A 6 -8.76 -7.54 3.90
N SER A 7 -9.67 -7.48 4.87
CA SER A 7 -10.90 -8.28 4.84
C SER A 7 -12.01 -7.66 4.00
N LYS A 8 -11.93 -6.36 3.71
CA LYS A 8 -12.96 -5.68 2.93
C LYS A 8 -12.37 -4.45 2.24
N ILE A 9 -12.80 -4.21 1.01
CA ILE A 9 -12.47 -3.02 0.24
C ILE A 9 -13.74 -2.52 -0.46
N SER A 10 -14.05 -1.24 -0.27
CA SER A 10 -15.10 -0.55 -0.99
C SER A 10 -14.66 0.89 -1.18
N TRP A 11 -15.40 1.66 -1.97
CA TRP A 11 -15.06 3.06 -2.21
C TRP A 11 -14.98 3.83 -0.89
N GLY A 12 -13.81 4.36 -0.58
CA GLY A 12 -13.58 5.16 0.62
C GLY A 12 -13.50 4.39 1.93
N SER A 13 -13.45 3.04 1.89
CA SER A 13 -13.42 2.25 3.12
C SER A 13 -12.67 0.93 2.94
N MET A 14 -11.74 0.67 3.85
CA MET A 14 -10.97 -0.57 3.89
C MET A 14 -10.99 -1.11 5.32
N LYS A 15 -11.13 -2.42 5.45
CA LYS A 15 -11.13 -3.07 6.75
C LYS A 15 -9.91 -3.98 6.89
N VAL A 16 -9.15 -3.74 7.97
CA VAL A 16 -7.91 -4.47 8.27
C VAL A 16 -7.92 -4.82 9.76
N GLY A 17 -7.98 -6.11 10.07
CA GLY A 17 -7.85 -6.57 11.46
C GLY A 17 -8.78 -5.88 12.45
N GLY A 18 -10.02 -5.61 12.08
CA GLY A 18 -10.99 -4.94 12.96
C GLY A 18 -10.91 -3.41 12.94
N GLN A 19 -9.95 -2.84 12.23
CA GLN A 19 -9.86 -1.39 12.03
C GLN A 19 -10.44 -1.02 10.67
N VAL A 20 -11.06 0.15 10.57
CA VAL A 20 -11.60 0.68 9.32
C VAL A 20 -10.85 1.95 8.96
N TYR A 21 -10.33 1.99 7.74
CA TYR A 21 -9.59 3.14 7.22
C TYR A 21 -10.20 3.61 5.90
N LYS A 22 -9.95 4.86 5.55
CA LYS A 22 -10.21 5.31 4.18
C LYS A 22 -9.08 4.79 3.29
N ASP A 23 -7.87 5.27 3.51
CA ASP A 23 -6.65 4.76 2.87
C ASP A 23 -5.78 4.16 3.97
N CYS A 24 -5.01 3.13 3.65
CA CYS A 24 -4.21 2.49 4.69
C CYS A 24 -2.84 2.07 4.23
N LYS A 25 -1.97 1.90 5.21
CA LYS A 25 -0.67 1.26 5.08
C LYS A 25 -0.70 -0.01 5.91
N VAL A 26 -0.12 -1.09 5.39
CA VAL A 26 -0.04 -2.38 6.08
C VAL A 26 1.38 -2.91 6.00
N TRP A 27 1.80 -3.62 7.03
CA TRP A 27 3.13 -4.20 7.14
C TRP A 27 3.10 -5.41 8.07
N PRO A 28 4.15 -6.23 8.11
CA PRO A 28 4.17 -7.35 9.06
C PRO A 28 4.02 -6.84 10.49
N GLY A 29 2.91 -7.22 11.12
CA GLY A 29 2.62 -6.87 12.50
C GLY A 29 1.72 -5.66 12.70
N GLY A 30 1.30 -4.94 11.66
CA GLY A 30 0.44 -3.78 11.88
C GLY A 30 -0.13 -3.09 10.66
N SER A 31 -0.90 -2.06 10.95
CA SER A 31 -1.51 -1.22 9.93
C SER A 31 -1.80 0.16 10.51
N ARG A 32 -1.97 1.15 9.66
CA ARG A 32 -2.46 2.46 10.07
C ARG A 32 -3.09 3.20 8.88
N ALA A 33 -3.79 4.29 9.19
CA ALA A 33 -4.32 5.17 8.17
C ALA A 33 -3.18 5.81 7.37
N TRP A 34 -3.36 5.91 6.06
CA TRP A 34 -2.45 6.64 5.19
C TRP A 34 -3.01 8.04 5.02
N ASP A 35 -2.38 9.00 5.66
CA ASP A 35 -2.77 10.40 5.59
C ASP A 35 -1.83 11.15 4.63
N TRP A 36 -2.35 11.50 3.46
CA TRP A 36 -1.57 12.17 2.42
C TRP A 36 -1.03 13.53 2.87
N ARG A 37 -1.67 14.15 3.87
CA ARG A 37 -1.23 15.46 4.38
C ARG A 37 0.13 15.39 5.07
N GLU A 38 0.50 14.21 5.59
CA GLU A 38 1.78 14.04 6.26
C GLU A 38 2.96 14.29 5.32
N THR A 39 2.77 14.02 4.04
CA THR A 39 3.82 14.13 3.04
C THR A 39 3.49 15.10 1.92
N GLY A 40 2.30 15.69 1.95
CA GLY A 40 1.83 16.58 0.88
C GLY A 40 1.54 15.83 -0.42
N THR A 41 1.14 14.57 -0.33
CA THR A 41 0.85 13.75 -1.51
C THR A 41 -0.46 14.16 -2.15
N GLU A 42 -0.49 14.13 -3.48
CA GLU A 42 -1.68 14.40 -4.29
C GLU A 42 -1.74 13.36 -5.40
N HIS A 43 -2.87 13.30 -6.12
CA HIS A 43 -3.04 12.33 -7.21
C HIS A 43 -1.94 12.47 -8.27
N TYR A 44 -1.49 13.69 -8.50
CA TYR A 44 -0.36 14.01 -9.38
C TYR A 44 0.54 15.01 -8.65
N PRO A 45 1.83 14.84 -8.61
CA PRO A 45 2.66 13.80 -9.26
C PRO A 45 2.52 12.41 -8.68
N GLY A 46 1.87 12.24 -7.51
CA GLY A 46 1.51 10.93 -7.01
C GLY A 46 2.27 10.49 -5.77
N VAL A 47 2.34 9.20 -5.58
CA VAL A 47 2.97 8.57 -4.42
C VAL A 47 4.44 8.97 -4.32
N GLN A 48 4.83 9.44 -3.13
CA GLN A 48 6.20 9.86 -2.86
C GLN A 48 6.96 8.78 -2.10
N PRO A 49 8.30 8.74 -2.21
CA PRO A 49 9.11 7.85 -1.36
C PRO A 49 8.78 7.99 0.12
N ALA A 50 8.52 9.21 0.59
CA ALA A 50 8.16 9.47 1.97
C ALA A 50 6.89 8.74 2.41
N ASP A 51 5.96 8.49 1.50
CA ASP A 51 4.74 7.73 1.80
C ASP A 51 5.03 6.27 2.11
N LEU A 52 6.13 5.73 1.59
CA LEU A 52 6.45 4.31 1.61
C LEU A 52 7.53 3.95 2.63
N GLU A 53 8.27 4.94 3.10
CA GLU A 53 9.44 4.73 3.95
C GLU A 53 9.13 3.90 5.18
N GLU A 54 8.03 4.18 5.84
CA GLU A 54 7.63 3.45 7.04
C GLU A 54 7.43 1.96 6.77
N VAL A 55 6.74 1.63 5.68
CA VAL A 55 6.47 0.24 5.31
C VAL A 55 7.76 -0.47 4.86
N VAL A 56 8.58 0.21 4.09
CA VAL A 56 9.87 -0.32 3.63
C VAL A 56 10.76 -0.68 4.84
N LYS A 57 10.78 0.17 5.85
CA LYS A 57 11.59 -0.04 7.06
C LYS A 57 11.11 -1.20 7.92
N LYS A 58 9.93 -1.74 7.67
CA LYS A 58 9.42 -2.91 8.40
C LYS A 58 9.98 -4.24 7.88
N GLY A 59 10.90 -4.20 6.94
CA GLY A 59 11.58 -5.40 6.45
C GLY A 59 10.79 -6.20 5.44
N VAL A 60 9.93 -5.55 4.68
CA VAL A 60 9.16 -6.22 3.63
C VAL A 60 10.06 -6.56 2.43
N LYS A 61 9.72 -7.63 1.72
CA LYS A 61 10.37 -8.01 0.48
C LYS A 61 9.59 -7.52 -0.73
N THR A 62 8.28 -7.36 -0.58
CA THR A 62 7.36 -6.93 -1.62
C THR A 62 6.48 -5.82 -1.07
N LEU A 63 6.29 -4.78 -1.85
CA LEU A 63 5.41 -3.66 -1.50
C LEU A 63 4.33 -3.54 -2.56
N VAL A 64 3.07 -3.72 -2.16
CA VAL A 64 1.93 -3.59 -3.06
C VAL A 64 1.37 -2.18 -2.95
N ILE A 65 1.15 -1.55 -4.10
CA ILE A 65 0.56 -0.20 -4.16
C ILE A 65 -0.78 -0.28 -4.87
N GLY A 66 -1.85 0.10 -4.17
CA GLY A 66 -3.18 0.28 -4.75
C GLY A 66 -3.35 1.73 -5.14
N ARG A 67 -3.36 2.01 -6.44
CA ARG A 67 -3.36 3.37 -6.98
C ARG A 67 -4.74 3.94 -7.26
N GLY A 68 -5.73 3.46 -6.52
CA GLY A 68 -7.10 3.94 -6.60
C GLY A 68 -8.03 3.03 -7.38
N MET A 69 -9.33 3.18 -7.16
CA MET A 69 -10.35 2.38 -7.83
C MET A 69 -10.41 2.68 -9.33
N THR A 70 -10.09 3.93 -9.72
CA THR A 70 -10.05 4.36 -11.12
C THR A 70 -8.62 4.65 -11.59
N GLU A 71 -7.62 4.27 -10.80
CA GLU A 71 -6.21 4.41 -11.12
C GLU A 71 -5.75 5.87 -11.33
N THR A 72 -6.40 6.81 -10.66
CA THR A 72 -6.07 8.23 -10.79
C THR A 72 -4.77 8.59 -10.06
N LEU A 73 -4.47 7.91 -8.96
CA LEU A 73 -3.24 8.14 -8.21
C LEU A 73 -2.04 7.66 -9.01
N GLN A 74 -1.12 8.58 -9.31
CA GLN A 74 0.08 8.25 -10.07
C GLN A 74 1.17 7.66 -9.16
N VAL A 75 2.04 6.84 -9.75
CA VAL A 75 3.21 6.31 -9.07
C VAL A 75 4.43 6.67 -9.92
N PRO A 76 5.13 7.77 -9.59
CA PRO A 76 6.25 8.23 -10.42
C PRO A 76 7.39 7.21 -10.50
N ALA A 77 8.11 7.25 -11.62
CA ALA A 77 9.29 6.40 -11.81
C ALA A 77 10.30 6.53 -10.66
N ALA A 78 10.51 7.76 -10.17
CA ALA A 78 11.43 8.00 -9.06
C ALA A 78 11.02 7.26 -7.79
N THR A 79 9.71 7.12 -7.54
CA THR A 79 9.19 6.38 -6.40
C THR A 79 9.46 4.88 -6.55
N LEU A 80 9.25 4.34 -7.75
CA LEU A 80 9.56 2.93 -8.03
C LEU A 80 11.06 2.66 -7.89
N GLU A 81 11.90 3.57 -8.37
CA GLU A 81 13.35 3.46 -8.23
C GLU A 81 13.76 3.43 -6.76
N TYR A 82 13.13 4.27 -5.93
CA TYR A 82 13.39 4.27 -4.49
C TYR A 82 13.10 2.89 -3.88
N ILE A 83 11.94 2.31 -4.18
CA ILE A 83 11.55 0.99 -3.66
C ILE A 83 12.58 -0.06 -4.05
N LYS A 84 12.94 -0.09 -5.31
CA LYS A 84 13.93 -1.05 -5.84
C LYS A 84 15.30 -0.85 -5.20
N SER A 85 15.70 0.40 -4.95
CA SER A 85 16.98 0.71 -4.31
C SER A 85 17.06 0.20 -2.88
N GLN A 86 15.90 -0.03 -2.25
CA GLN A 86 15.82 -0.59 -0.90
C GLN A 86 15.75 -2.13 -0.91
N GLY A 87 15.89 -2.75 -2.08
CA GLY A 87 15.83 -4.20 -2.21
C GLY A 87 14.42 -4.76 -2.12
N VAL A 88 13.41 -3.94 -2.42
CA VAL A 88 12.00 -4.30 -2.31
C VAL A 88 11.39 -4.36 -3.71
N ASP A 89 10.52 -5.34 -3.94
CA ASP A 89 9.85 -5.53 -5.22
C ASP A 89 8.51 -4.78 -5.22
N PRO A 90 8.32 -3.75 -6.07
CA PRO A 90 7.07 -3.02 -6.14
C PRO A 90 6.05 -3.69 -7.05
N LEU A 91 4.81 -3.80 -6.59
CA LEU A 91 3.68 -4.27 -7.38
C LEU A 91 2.60 -3.20 -7.37
N VAL A 92 2.31 -2.63 -8.53
CA VAL A 92 1.37 -1.52 -8.65
C VAL A 92 0.13 -1.96 -9.42
N PHE A 93 -1.03 -1.81 -8.81
CA PHE A 93 -2.30 -2.24 -9.40
C PHE A 93 -3.44 -1.27 -9.06
N GLN A 94 -4.52 -1.37 -9.81
CA GLN A 94 -5.83 -0.84 -9.42
C GLN A 94 -6.15 -1.44 -8.03
N THR A 95 -6.78 -0.65 -7.16
CA THR A 95 -6.83 -1.00 -5.73
C THR A 95 -7.49 -2.34 -5.41
N GLU A 96 -8.59 -2.70 -6.08
CA GLU A 96 -9.23 -4.01 -5.81
C GLU A 96 -8.30 -5.16 -6.18
N LYS A 97 -7.61 -5.04 -7.31
CA LYS A 97 -6.62 -6.04 -7.72
C LYS A 97 -5.43 -6.04 -6.76
N ALA A 98 -5.00 -4.86 -6.34
CA ALA A 98 -3.89 -4.73 -5.39
C ALA A 98 -4.19 -5.44 -4.07
N VAL A 99 -5.41 -5.28 -3.55
CA VAL A 99 -5.85 -5.95 -2.33
C VAL A 99 -5.84 -7.47 -2.51
N LYS A 100 -6.33 -7.94 -3.65
CA LYS A 100 -6.36 -9.38 -3.95
C LYS A 100 -4.96 -9.97 -4.01
N GLU A 101 -4.04 -9.30 -4.70
CA GLU A 101 -2.65 -9.74 -4.80
C GLU A 101 -1.94 -9.68 -3.45
N TYR A 102 -2.18 -8.62 -2.68
CA TYR A 102 -1.63 -8.48 -1.34
C TYR A 102 -2.10 -9.63 -0.44
N ASN A 103 -3.39 -9.91 -0.40
CA ASN A 103 -3.94 -10.97 0.43
C ASN A 103 -3.42 -12.35 0.01
N SER A 104 -3.21 -12.57 -1.27
CA SER A 104 -2.61 -13.81 -1.78
C SER A 104 -1.20 -14.00 -1.22
N LEU A 105 -0.39 -12.94 -1.24
CA LEU A 105 0.96 -12.97 -0.68
C LEU A 105 0.94 -13.20 0.83
N VAL A 106 0.00 -12.58 1.54
CA VAL A 106 -0.17 -12.79 2.98
C VAL A 106 -0.43 -14.27 3.27
N SER A 107 -1.35 -14.89 2.52
CA SER A 107 -1.71 -16.30 2.73
C SER A 107 -0.56 -17.26 2.42
N GLN A 108 0.39 -16.82 1.58
CA GLN A 108 1.59 -17.59 1.26
C GLN A 108 2.71 -17.41 2.30
N GLY A 109 2.50 -16.57 3.30
CA GLY A 109 3.51 -16.27 4.31
C GLY A 109 4.59 -15.32 3.84
N ALA A 110 4.37 -14.59 2.75
CA ALA A 110 5.34 -13.65 2.23
C ALA A 110 5.53 -12.44 3.15
N ARG A 111 6.72 -11.85 3.13
CA ARG A 111 7.01 -10.61 3.84
C ARG A 111 6.54 -9.45 2.97
N VAL A 112 5.25 -9.16 3.05
CA VAL A 112 4.60 -8.18 2.18
C VAL A 112 4.06 -7.02 3.00
N GLY A 113 4.17 -5.83 2.43
CA GLY A 113 3.50 -4.65 2.92
C GLY A 113 2.75 -3.97 1.80
N GLY A 114 2.01 -2.93 2.11
CA GLY A 114 1.27 -2.22 1.09
C GLY A 114 0.79 -0.85 1.51
N VAL A 115 0.49 -0.03 0.51
CA VAL A 115 -0.19 1.24 0.68
C VAL A 115 -1.34 1.28 -0.33
N PHE A 116 -2.51 1.67 0.13
CA PHE A 116 -3.73 1.53 -0.67
C PHE A 116 -4.57 2.80 -0.62
N HIS A 117 -4.96 3.28 -1.80
CA HIS A 117 -5.87 4.40 -1.97
C HIS A 117 -7.25 3.82 -2.32
N SER A 118 -8.29 4.13 -1.55
CA SER A 118 -9.59 3.47 -1.68
C SER A 118 -10.62 4.25 -2.50
N THR A 119 -10.29 5.43 -2.98
CA THR A 119 -11.16 6.19 -3.88
C THR A 119 -10.55 6.27 -5.28
N CYS A 120 -10.69 7.38 -5.98
CA CYS A 120 -10.14 7.48 -7.33
C CYS A 120 -8.62 7.40 -7.38
#